data_137afc05388064dedbf2fcbd3378c2e0
#
_entry.id   137afc05388064dedbf2fcbd3378c2e0
#
_cell.length_a   1.000
_cell.length_b   1.000
_cell.length_c   1.000
_cell.angle_alpha   90.00
_cell.angle_beta   90.00
_cell.angle_gamma   90.00
#
_symmetry.space_group_name_H-M   'P 1'
#
loop_
_entity.id
_entity.type
_entity.pdbx_description
1 polymer ?
#
loop_
_entity_poly.entity_id
_entity_poly.type
_entity_poly.pdbx_seq_one_letter_code
_entity_poly.pdbx_strand_id
1 'polypeptide(L)'
;ITILNGYFPQGENINHETKYPYKRQFYQDLMTYLNEHHSNDENVIVMGDINISPIDLDIGIGEVNRKRWLKTGKCSFQLEEREWLARLMDWGFSDTFRQLHPERSERYSWFDYRSRGFDDNRGLRIDVILATPTMSIKCIESDVDYELRGIEKPSDHAPIWSTFEK
;
A
#
# COMPACT_ATOMS: atom_id res chain seq x y z
N ILE A 1 -1.63 18.91 -10.94
CA ILE A 1 -1.58 17.69 -10.10
C ILE A 1 -0.22 17.04 -10.29
N THR A 2 0.47 16.76 -9.21
CA THR A 2 1.70 15.96 -9.19
C THR A 2 1.37 14.52 -8.83
N ILE A 3 1.85 13.56 -9.62
CA ILE A 3 1.64 12.14 -9.37
C ILE A 3 3.02 11.46 -9.22
N LEU A 4 3.27 10.92 -8.05
CA LEU A 4 4.44 10.10 -7.75
C LEU A 4 4.02 8.63 -7.77
N ASN A 5 4.22 7.97 -8.90
CA ASN A 5 3.91 6.55 -9.06
C ASN A 5 5.18 5.72 -8.92
N GLY A 6 5.17 4.72 -8.05
CA GLY A 6 6.37 3.94 -7.74
C GLY A 6 6.13 2.48 -7.40
N TYR A 7 7.17 1.68 -7.61
CA TYR A 7 7.35 0.37 -7.03
C TYR A 7 8.36 0.51 -5.88
N PHE A 8 7.85 0.46 -4.65
CA PHE A 8 8.68 0.67 -3.46
C PHE A 8 9.43 -0.62 -3.10
N PRO A 9 10.64 -0.53 -2.52
CA PRO A 9 11.40 -1.72 -2.18
C PRO A 9 10.64 -2.68 -1.28
N GLN A 10 10.67 -3.97 -1.60
CA GLN A 10 9.94 -5.00 -0.86
C GLN A 10 10.58 -5.31 0.51
N GLY A 11 11.93 -5.28 0.62
CA GLY A 11 12.65 -5.45 1.88
C GLY A 11 12.90 -6.91 2.28
N GLU A 12 12.12 -7.87 1.82
CA GLU A 12 12.13 -9.29 2.13
C GLU A 12 11.91 -9.62 3.62
N ASN A 13 12.86 -9.26 4.47
CA ASN A 13 12.87 -9.57 5.89
C ASN A 13 13.61 -8.47 6.67
N ILE A 14 13.17 -8.16 7.88
CA ILE A 14 13.79 -7.13 8.73
C ILE A 14 15.28 -7.40 9.03
N ASN A 15 15.70 -8.66 8.95
CA ASN A 15 17.10 -9.06 9.17
C ASN A 15 17.91 -9.12 7.86
N HIS A 16 17.33 -8.75 6.71
CA HIS A 16 18.06 -8.77 5.44
C HIS A 16 19.06 -7.60 5.41
N GLU A 17 20.34 -7.92 5.25
CA GLU A 17 21.45 -6.98 5.42
C GLU A 17 21.43 -5.78 4.46
N THR A 18 20.79 -5.92 3.29
CA THR A 18 20.76 -4.85 2.26
C THR A 18 19.34 -4.40 1.93
N LYS A 19 18.42 -5.32 1.62
CA LYS A 19 17.10 -4.97 1.07
C LYS A 19 16.21 -4.22 2.07
N TYR A 20 16.27 -4.61 3.35
CA TYR A 20 15.48 -3.91 4.38
C TYR A 20 16.03 -2.51 4.70
N PRO A 21 17.36 -2.30 4.86
CA PRO A 21 17.93 -0.96 4.91
C PRO A 21 17.59 -0.09 3.69
N TYR A 22 17.60 -0.65 2.47
CA TYR A 22 17.20 0.10 1.27
C TYR A 22 15.73 0.50 1.30
N LYS A 23 14.85 -0.38 1.78
CA LYS A 23 13.43 -0.03 1.97
C LYS A 23 13.27 1.13 2.94
N ARG A 24 13.95 1.06 4.10
CA ARG A 24 13.95 2.14 5.10
C ARG A 24 14.45 3.46 4.49
N GLN A 25 15.56 3.41 3.79
CA GLN A 25 16.13 4.59 3.14
C GLN A 25 15.19 5.21 2.12
N PHE A 26 14.54 4.38 1.29
CA PHE A 26 13.58 4.84 0.31
C PHE A 26 12.44 5.67 0.94
N TYR A 27 11.86 5.19 2.05
CA TYR A 27 10.82 5.94 2.76
C TYR A 27 11.33 7.25 3.37
N GLN A 28 12.57 7.26 3.84
CA GLN A 28 13.22 8.48 4.34
C GLN A 28 13.46 9.49 3.20
N ASP A 29 13.96 9.03 2.06
CA ASP A 29 14.22 9.86 0.88
C ASP A 29 12.92 10.42 0.31
N LEU A 30 11.85 9.63 0.26
CA LEU A 30 10.53 10.10 -0.15
C LEU A 30 10.02 11.21 0.77
N MET A 31 10.15 11.05 2.09
CA MET A 31 9.76 12.09 3.05
C MET A 31 10.59 13.37 2.88
N THR A 32 11.90 13.23 2.66
CA THR A 32 12.79 14.36 2.38
C THR A 32 12.36 15.08 1.11
N TYR A 33 12.14 14.33 0.03
CA TYR A 33 11.69 14.87 -1.25
C TYR A 33 10.36 15.65 -1.11
N LEU A 34 9.38 15.08 -0.41
CA LEU A 34 8.09 15.74 -0.19
C LEU A 34 8.25 17.04 0.60
N ASN A 35 9.08 17.05 1.66
CA ASN A 35 9.32 18.25 2.46
C ASN A 35 10.08 19.37 1.70
N GLU A 36 10.97 18.99 0.77
CA GLU A 36 11.77 19.94 0.01
C GLU A 36 11.07 20.50 -1.22
N HIS A 37 10.15 19.74 -1.82
CA HIS A 37 9.60 20.06 -3.14
C HIS A 37 8.08 20.24 -3.16
N HIS A 38 7.37 19.87 -2.10
CA HIS A 38 5.91 19.90 -2.04
C HIS A 38 5.39 20.44 -0.71
N SER A 39 4.13 20.84 -0.73
CA SER A 39 3.35 21.17 0.46
C SER A 39 2.07 20.33 0.48
N ASN A 40 1.54 20.07 1.66
CA ASN A 40 0.33 19.25 1.81
C ASN A 40 -0.97 19.97 1.36
N ASP A 41 -0.91 21.25 1.04
CA ASP A 41 -1.99 22.03 0.42
C ASP A 41 -1.95 22.00 -1.12
N GLU A 42 -0.90 21.41 -1.72
CA GLU A 42 -0.82 21.16 -3.16
C GLU A 42 -1.62 19.91 -3.56
N ASN A 43 -1.89 19.79 -4.86
CA ASN A 43 -2.52 18.60 -5.45
C ASN A 43 -1.46 17.52 -5.73
N VAL A 44 -1.15 16.69 -4.75
CA VAL A 44 -0.17 15.61 -4.84
C VAL A 44 -0.83 14.26 -4.59
N ILE A 45 -0.46 13.27 -5.41
CA ILE A 45 -0.83 11.86 -5.26
C ILE A 45 0.45 11.02 -5.22
N VAL A 46 0.60 10.19 -4.21
CA VAL A 46 1.61 9.12 -4.13
C VAL A 46 0.91 7.79 -4.31
N MET A 47 1.33 6.98 -5.29
CA MET A 47 0.62 5.74 -5.60
C MET A 47 1.54 4.61 -6.06
N GLY A 48 1.03 3.39 -6.02
CA GLY A 48 1.68 2.18 -6.52
C GLY A 48 1.83 1.09 -5.46
N ASP A 49 2.70 0.12 -5.74
CA ASP A 49 3.04 -0.93 -4.79
C ASP A 49 3.99 -0.37 -3.72
N ILE A 50 3.44 -0.04 -2.57
CA ILE A 50 4.20 0.46 -1.42
C ILE A 50 4.81 -0.66 -0.57
N ASN A 51 4.47 -1.90 -0.87
CA ASN A 51 4.93 -3.09 -0.14
C ASN A 51 4.66 -3.06 1.38
N ILE A 52 3.63 -2.31 1.81
CA ILE A 52 3.16 -2.26 3.20
C ILE A 52 1.64 -2.36 3.24
N SER A 53 1.12 -3.28 4.05
CA SER A 53 -0.31 -3.32 4.40
C SER A 53 -0.60 -2.29 5.49
N PRO A 54 -1.37 -1.23 5.20
CA PRO A 54 -1.55 -0.10 6.11
C PRO A 54 -2.10 -0.47 7.48
N ILE A 55 -3.17 -1.26 7.51
CA ILE A 55 -3.85 -1.65 8.75
C ILE A 55 -4.14 -3.16 8.76
N ASP A 56 -4.67 -3.67 9.85
CA ASP A 56 -4.95 -5.11 10.01
C ASP A 56 -6.04 -5.63 9.05
N LEU A 57 -7.01 -4.79 8.67
CA LEU A 57 -8.02 -5.12 7.66
C LEU A 57 -7.41 -5.38 6.26
N ASP A 58 -6.19 -4.95 6.03
CA ASP A 58 -5.45 -5.11 4.78
C ASP A 58 -4.64 -6.42 4.72
N ILE A 59 -4.76 -7.27 5.76
CA ILE A 59 -4.00 -8.53 5.90
C ILE A 59 -4.96 -9.71 5.85
N GLY A 60 -5.12 -10.31 4.67
CA GLY A 60 -6.01 -11.45 4.44
C GLY A 60 -5.33 -12.82 4.31
N ILE A 61 -4.06 -12.95 4.68
CA ILE A 61 -3.31 -14.22 4.55
C ILE A 61 -3.64 -15.24 5.65
N GLY A 62 -4.60 -14.93 6.52
CA GLY A 62 -5.00 -15.75 7.65
C GLY A 62 -4.09 -15.59 8.88
N GLU A 63 -4.68 -15.75 10.05
CA GLU A 63 -4.04 -15.42 11.35
C GLU A 63 -2.76 -16.23 11.61
N VAL A 64 -2.70 -17.49 11.19
CA VAL A 64 -1.50 -18.34 11.33
C VAL A 64 -0.33 -17.78 10.54
N ASN A 65 -0.57 -17.38 9.28
CA ASN A 65 0.46 -16.79 8.44
C ASN A 65 0.85 -15.38 8.93
N ARG A 66 -0.12 -14.57 9.34
CA ARG A 66 0.13 -13.25 9.93
C ARG A 66 1.08 -13.34 11.13
N LYS A 67 0.76 -14.20 12.12
CA LYS A 67 1.63 -14.43 13.28
C LYS A 67 3.02 -14.93 12.89
N ARG A 68 3.08 -15.86 11.94
CA ARG A 68 4.36 -16.39 11.43
C ARG A 68 5.21 -15.29 10.80
N TRP A 69 4.64 -14.43 9.93
CA TRP A 69 5.38 -13.35 9.28
C TRP A 69 5.90 -12.34 10.30
N LEU A 70 5.08 -11.93 11.26
CA LEU A 70 5.52 -11.05 12.35
C LEU A 70 6.68 -11.66 13.14
N LYS A 71 6.56 -12.96 13.52
CA LYS A 71 7.60 -13.65 14.28
C LYS A 71 8.90 -13.85 13.50
N THR A 72 8.82 -14.11 12.20
CA THR A 72 10.00 -14.35 11.35
C THR A 72 10.60 -13.09 10.76
N GLY A 73 9.98 -11.94 10.96
CA GLY A 73 10.43 -10.66 10.41
C GLY A 73 10.16 -10.49 8.92
N LYS A 74 9.28 -11.31 8.31
CA LYS A 74 8.91 -11.13 6.90
C LYS A 74 8.19 -9.79 6.72
N CYS A 75 8.61 -9.03 5.69
CA CYS A 75 8.09 -7.70 5.38
C CYS A 75 6.62 -7.70 4.94
N SER A 76 6.06 -6.54 4.92
CA SER A 76 4.81 -5.96 4.45
C SER A 76 3.86 -5.46 5.54
N PHE A 77 4.09 -5.75 6.82
CA PHE A 77 3.29 -5.21 7.93
C PHE A 77 4.01 -5.26 9.29
N GLN A 78 5.34 -5.21 9.27
CA GLN A 78 6.11 -5.04 10.49
C GLN A 78 5.87 -3.66 11.10
N LEU A 79 6.05 -3.54 12.41
CA LEU A 79 5.75 -2.28 13.12
C LEU A 79 6.50 -1.09 12.51
N GLU A 80 7.81 -1.23 12.29
CA GLU A 80 8.63 -0.18 11.70
C GLU A 80 8.15 0.23 10.30
N GLU A 81 7.69 -0.73 9.47
CA GLU A 81 7.15 -0.43 8.14
C GLU A 81 5.89 0.44 8.23
N ARG A 82 4.99 0.11 9.15
CA ARG A 82 3.79 0.91 9.40
C ARG A 82 4.08 2.29 9.98
N GLU A 83 5.16 2.43 10.76
CA GLU A 83 5.63 3.73 11.23
C GLU A 83 6.10 4.63 10.07
N TRP A 84 6.76 4.06 9.03
CA TRP A 84 7.12 4.84 7.84
C TRP A 84 5.88 5.33 7.09
N LEU A 85 4.90 4.45 6.92
CA LEU A 85 3.64 4.82 6.28
C LEU A 85 2.86 5.86 7.12
N ALA A 86 2.84 5.71 8.44
CA ALA A 86 2.20 6.68 9.34
C ALA A 86 2.79 8.08 9.18
N ARG A 87 4.11 8.21 8.99
CA ARG A 87 4.74 9.51 8.71
C ARG A 87 4.25 10.17 7.42
N LEU A 88 3.96 9.37 6.36
CA LEU A 88 3.35 9.88 5.14
C LEU A 88 1.92 10.37 5.43
N MET A 89 1.15 9.62 6.21
CA MET A 89 -0.20 10.04 6.61
C MET A 89 -0.16 11.32 7.48
N ASP A 90 0.76 11.40 8.43
CA ASP A 90 0.96 12.57 9.29
C ASP A 90 1.43 13.81 8.50
N TRP A 91 2.16 13.62 7.39
CA TRP A 91 2.52 14.71 6.48
C TRP A 91 1.29 15.33 5.80
N GLY A 92 0.18 14.60 5.72
CA GLY A 92 -1.11 15.06 5.23
C GLY A 92 -1.80 14.15 4.22
N PHE A 93 -1.20 13.01 3.87
CA PHE A 93 -1.84 12.08 2.94
C PHE A 93 -3.02 11.33 3.58
N SER A 94 -4.01 11.01 2.75
CA SER A 94 -5.10 10.08 3.05
C SER A 94 -5.09 8.93 2.05
N ASP A 95 -5.25 7.71 2.52
CA ASP A 95 -5.47 6.52 1.69
C ASP A 95 -6.90 6.59 1.13
N THR A 96 -7.03 6.78 -0.18
CA THR A 96 -8.32 7.01 -0.85
C THR A 96 -9.29 5.85 -0.69
N PHE A 97 -8.79 4.61 -0.78
CA PHE A 97 -9.62 3.42 -0.55
C PHE A 97 -10.12 3.38 0.89
N ARG A 98 -9.25 3.58 1.85
CA ARG A 98 -9.60 3.48 3.27
C ARG A 98 -10.48 4.64 3.74
N GLN A 99 -10.33 5.82 3.13
CA GLN A 99 -11.21 6.96 3.38
C GLN A 99 -12.67 6.67 2.99
N LEU A 100 -12.89 6.03 1.84
CA LEU A 100 -14.23 5.70 1.34
C LEU A 100 -14.78 4.40 1.94
N HIS A 101 -13.90 3.50 2.37
CA HIS A 101 -14.24 2.18 2.87
C HIS A 101 -13.54 1.88 4.21
N PRO A 102 -13.83 2.64 5.28
CA PRO A 102 -13.08 2.55 6.55
C PRO A 102 -13.11 1.15 7.19
N GLU A 103 -14.22 0.44 7.06
CA GLU A 103 -14.43 -0.88 7.67
C GLU A 103 -14.35 -2.05 6.67
N ARG A 104 -14.12 -1.77 5.38
CA ARG A 104 -14.14 -2.83 4.36
C ARG A 104 -12.91 -3.71 4.49
N SER A 105 -13.12 -4.97 4.75
CA SER A 105 -12.13 -6.05 4.69
C SER A 105 -12.26 -6.83 3.37
N GLU A 106 -11.40 -7.81 3.17
CA GLU A 106 -11.49 -8.76 2.05
C GLU A 106 -11.33 -8.12 0.66
N ARG A 107 -10.62 -6.99 0.60
CA ARG A 107 -10.17 -6.36 -0.64
C ARG A 107 -8.65 -6.23 -0.61
N TYR A 108 -7.97 -7.06 -1.38
CA TYR A 108 -6.52 -7.15 -1.40
C TYR A 108 -6.00 -6.86 -2.81
N SER A 109 -4.79 -6.32 -2.90
CA SER A 109 -4.17 -5.98 -4.19
C SER A 109 -3.07 -6.96 -4.59
N TRP A 110 -2.58 -7.81 -3.69
CA TRP A 110 -1.58 -8.83 -3.95
C TRP A 110 -2.00 -10.20 -3.42
N PHE A 111 -1.70 -11.26 -4.22
CA PHE A 111 -2.08 -12.64 -3.90
C PHE A 111 -0.94 -13.60 -4.27
N ASP A 112 -0.48 -14.40 -3.31
CA ASP A 112 0.56 -15.40 -3.55
C ASP A 112 0.07 -16.50 -4.51
N TYR A 113 0.68 -16.58 -5.69
CA TYR A 113 0.38 -17.62 -6.69
C TYR A 113 0.54 -19.05 -6.16
N ARG A 114 1.59 -19.29 -5.37
CA ARG A 114 1.92 -20.63 -4.87
C ARG A 114 0.87 -21.20 -3.93
N SER A 115 0.17 -20.32 -3.24
CA SER A 115 -0.89 -20.70 -2.31
C SER A 115 -2.30 -20.58 -2.91
N ARG A 116 -2.43 -20.28 -4.21
CA ARG A 116 -3.70 -19.98 -4.87
C ARG A 116 -4.49 -18.89 -4.14
N GLY A 117 -3.76 -17.89 -3.67
CA GLY A 117 -4.29 -16.86 -2.78
C GLY A 117 -5.52 -16.14 -3.32
N PHE A 118 -5.58 -15.90 -4.63
CA PHE A 118 -6.73 -15.20 -5.24
C PHE A 118 -8.02 -16.04 -5.17
N ASP A 119 -7.94 -17.34 -5.47
CA ASP A 119 -9.12 -18.23 -5.44
C ASP A 119 -9.76 -18.30 -4.05
N ASP A 120 -8.92 -18.24 -3.00
CA ASP A 120 -9.35 -18.29 -1.62
C ASP A 120 -9.54 -16.89 -1.00
N ASN A 121 -9.40 -15.82 -1.79
CA ASN A 121 -9.34 -14.43 -1.34
C ASN A 121 -8.37 -14.19 -0.16
N ARG A 122 -7.19 -14.80 -0.23
CA ARG A 122 -6.11 -14.67 0.77
C ARG A 122 -4.99 -13.82 0.21
N GLY A 123 -4.98 -12.53 0.55
CA GLY A 123 -4.06 -11.57 0.00
C GLY A 123 -3.62 -10.51 0.99
N LEU A 124 -2.89 -9.53 0.48
CA LEU A 124 -2.49 -8.31 1.17
C LEU A 124 -2.92 -7.11 0.31
N ARG A 125 -3.40 -6.04 0.92
CA ARG A 125 -3.52 -4.77 0.22
C ARG A 125 -2.22 -3.99 0.48
N ILE A 126 -1.37 -3.95 -0.53
CA ILE A 126 -0.04 -3.30 -0.51
C ILE A 126 0.15 -2.28 -1.63
N ASP A 127 -0.79 -2.23 -2.55
CA ASP A 127 -0.92 -1.16 -3.53
C ASP A 127 -1.91 -0.12 -2.99
N VAL A 128 -1.54 1.15 -3.02
CA VAL A 128 -2.35 2.24 -2.47
C VAL A 128 -2.32 3.47 -3.36
N ILE A 129 -3.33 4.33 -3.20
CA ILE A 129 -3.38 5.68 -3.73
C ILE A 129 -3.53 6.63 -2.54
N LEU A 130 -2.47 7.34 -2.22
CA LEU A 130 -2.43 8.35 -1.16
C LEU A 130 -2.61 9.72 -1.78
N ALA A 131 -3.55 10.51 -1.29
CA ALA A 131 -3.89 11.82 -1.80
C ALA A 131 -3.77 12.90 -0.72
N THR A 132 -3.23 14.07 -1.06
CA THR A 132 -3.25 15.27 -0.20
C THR A 132 -4.68 15.70 0.11
N PRO A 133 -4.92 16.52 1.15
CA PRO A 133 -6.27 16.96 1.54
C PRO A 133 -7.06 17.59 0.38
N THR A 134 -6.41 18.42 -0.43
CA THR A 134 -7.01 19.07 -1.60
C THR A 134 -7.47 18.09 -2.69
N MET A 135 -6.84 16.94 -2.77
CA MET A 135 -7.21 15.86 -3.68
C MET A 135 -8.15 14.84 -3.02
N SER A 136 -7.91 14.49 -1.77
CA SER A 136 -8.67 13.45 -1.09
C SER A 136 -10.16 13.81 -0.94
N ILE A 137 -10.49 15.09 -0.70
CA ILE A 137 -11.88 15.57 -0.65
C ILE A 137 -12.63 15.43 -1.98
N LYS A 138 -11.91 15.34 -3.09
CA LYS A 138 -12.44 15.14 -4.44
C LYS A 138 -12.56 13.67 -4.83
N CYS A 139 -12.04 12.75 -4.02
CA CYS A 139 -12.11 11.33 -4.30
C CYS A 139 -13.53 10.82 -4.06
N ILE A 140 -14.19 10.39 -5.14
CA ILE A 140 -15.59 9.93 -5.11
C ILE A 140 -15.72 8.41 -5.20
N GLU A 141 -14.72 7.73 -5.76
CA GLU A 141 -14.69 6.27 -5.85
C GLU A 141 -13.25 5.77 -5.71
N SER A 142 -13.09 4.61 -5.11
CA SER A 142 -11.81 3.89 -5.04
C SER A 142 -12.05 2.40 -4.81
N ASP A 143 -11.40 1.54 -5.57
CA ASP A 143 -11.50 0.09 -5.38
C ASP A 143 -10.28 -0.64 -5.99
N VAL A 144 -10.32 -1.96 -5.89
CA VAL A 144 -9.36 -2.90 -6.46
C VAL A 144 -10.06 -3.69 -7.58
N ASP A 145 -9.45 -3.79 -8.75
CA ASP A 145 -10.04 -4.46 -9.91
C ASP A 145 -9.80 -5.98 -9.86
N TYR A 146 -10.79 -6.68 -9.30
CA TYR A 146 -10.77 -8.14 -9.24
C TYR A 146 -11.12 -8.81 -10.57
N GLU A 147 -11.80 -8.11 -11.47
CA GLU A 147 -12.13 -8.65 -12.80
C GLU A 147 -10.85 -8.81 -13.62
N LEU A 148 -10.03 -7.77 -13.68
CA LEU A 148 -8.71 -7.84 -14.31
C LEU A 148 -7.77 -8.83 -13.61
N ARG A 149 -7.83 -8.93 -12.27
CA ARG A 149 -7.04 -9.94 -11.56
C ARG A 149 -7.48 -11.37 -11.87
N GLY A 150 -8.73 -11.59 -12.20
CA GLY A 150 -9.32 -12.91 -12.48
C GLY A 150 -9.17 -13.41 -13.93
N ILE A 151 -8.55 -12.67 -14.83
CA ILE A 151 -8.35 -13.09 -16.24
C ILE A 151 -7.36 -14.26 -16.36
N GLU A 152 -7.23 -14.82 -17.56
CA GLU A 152 -6.23 -15.85 -17.85
C GLU A 152 -4.80 -15.29 -17.74
N LYS A 153 -3.91 -15.97 -17.02
CA LYS A 153 -2.51 -15.58 -16.78
C LYS A 153 -2.34 -14.15 -16.23
N PRO A 154 -3.03 -13.81 -15.13
CA PRO A 154 -2.99 -12.46 -14.57
C PRO A 154 -1.67 -12.17 -13.86
N SER A 155 -1.44 -10.92 -13.48
CA SER A 155 -0.44 -10.56 -12.46
C SER A 155 -0.79 -11.16 -11.10
N ASP A 156 0.16 -11.30 -10.18
CA ASP A 156 -0.12 -11.55 -8.76
C ASP A 156 -0.69 -10.33 -8.05
N HIS A 157 -0.63 -9.14 -8.68
CA HIS A 157 -1.33 -7.95 -8.24
C HIS A 157 -2.65 -7.74 -8.99
N ALA A 158 -3.64 -7.19 -8.29
CA ALA A 158 -4.85 -6.62 -8.83
C ALA A 158 -4.66 -5.10 -9.01
N PRO A 159 -5.07 -4.51 -10.15
CA PRO A 159 -5.02 -3.07 -10.32
C PRO A 159 -5.84 -2.33 -9.26
N ILE A 160 -5.33 -1.20 -8.81
CA ILE A 160 -6.06 -0.28 -7.95
C ILE A 160 -6.45 0.97 -8.73
N TRP A 161 -7.56 1.59 -8.37
CA TRP A 161 -8.01 2.81 -9.03
C TRP A 161 -8.76 3.74 -8.08
N SER A 162 -8.76 5.02 -8.40
CA SER A 162 -9.57 6.04 -7.73
C SER A 162 -10.08 7.06 -8.75
N THR A 163 -11.30 7.53 -8.55
CA THR A 163 -11.94 8.58 -9.35
C THR A 163 -12.02 9.86 -8.54
N PHE A 164 -11.61 10.95 -9.15
CA PHE A 164 -11.62 12.28 -8.55
C PHE A 164 -12.51 13.23 -9.35
N GLU A 165 -13.31 14.03 -8.66
CA GLU A 165 -14.03 15.15 -9.29
C GLU A 165 -13.05 16.21 -9.80
N LYS A 166 -13.46 16.94 -10.85
CA LYS A 166 -12.67 18.00 -11.47
C LYS A 166 -12.55 19.26 -10.61
#